data_961e090e496c7b641cec55323932a1aa
#
_entry.id   961e090e496c7b641cec55323932a1aa
#
_cell.length_a   1.000
_cell.length_b   1.000
_cell.length_c   1.000
_cell.angle_alpha   90.00
_cell.angle_beta   90.00
_cell.angle_gamma   90.00
#
_symmetry.space_group_name_H-M   'P 1'
#
loop_
_entity.id
_entity.type
_entity.pdbx_description
1 polymer ?
#
loop_
_entity_poly.entity_id
_entity_poly.type
_entity_poly.pdbx_seq_one_letter_code
_entity_poly.pdbx_strand_id
1 'polypeptide(L)'
;MPKVFLGVGHGGEDPGAVGYVVEKDANLKTALACKEYLEHNDVQVKMSRYVDENDSLNEEIKECNEFNPALAVDIHNNAGKGDGFEIFYSIHGGLGKVLAENIEAEVKAIGQNSRGCKTKKNSRGKNYYGFIRETECPTVICEGAFVDNANDASQIDTDEECKAFGVAYAKGILKTLGITIKQETEPTTTSKEDVHYKLDTLRYGSTGNDVTIFEIIMKKMGYYNGKIDTDFGNGCVAACNAFQEDYPECGTNGEPDSVWGSKCWEKMFSLAEV
;
A
#
# COMPACT_ATOMS: atom_id res chain seq x y z
N MET A 1 -15.41 8.56 -6.12
CA MET A 1 -14.48 8.44 -4.98
C MET A 1 -13.17 9.10 -5.36
N PRO A 2 -12.51 9.84 -4.48
CA PRO A 2 -11.17 10.33 -4.74
C PRO A 2 -10.19 9.16 -4.84
N LYS A 3 -9.15 9.34 -5.66
CA LYS A 3 -8.10 8.35 -5.88
C LYS A 3 -6.81 8.80 -5.20
N VAL A 4 -6.10 7.88 -4.56
CA VAL A 4 -4.79 8.11 -3.96
C VAL A 4 -3.83 7.02 -4.42
N PHE A 5 -2.63 7.39 -4.83
CA PHE A 5 -1.57 6.45 -5.15
C PHE A 5 -0.57 6.40 -3.99
N LEU A 6 -0.19 5.19 -3.59
CA LEU A 6 0.85 4.96 -2.59
C LEU A 6 2.05 4.31 -3.27
N GLY A 7 3.14 5.05 -3.39
CA GLY A 7 4.45 4.50 -3.67
C GLY A 7 4.95 3.71 -2.47
N VAL A 8 5.58 2.58 -2.71
CA VAL A 8 6.14 1.71 -1.65
C VAL A 8 7.61 1.49 -1.95
N GLY A 9 8.45 2.37 -1.40
CA GLY A 9 9.86 2.40 -1.72
C GLY A 9 10.57 1.07 -1.54
N HIS A 10 11.48 0.75 -2.48
CA HIS A 10 12.26 -0.49 -2.53
C HIS A 10 11.40 -1.76 -2.72
N GLY A 11 12.02 -2.95 -2.67
CA GLY A 11 11.31 -4.23 -2.80
C GLY A 11 12.13 -5.27 -3.56
N GLY A 12 11.79 -6.53 -3.39
CA GLY A 12 12.47 -7.65 -4.02
C GLY A 12 13.98 -7.67 -3.72
N GLU A 13 14.81 -7.50 -4.75
CA GLU A 13 16.27 -7.49 -4.63
C GLU A 13 16.83 -6.18 -4.04
N ASP A 14 16.05 -5.09 -4.04
CA ASP A 14 16.43 -3.82 -3.42
C ASP A 14 15.89 -3.72 -1.99
N PRO A 15 16.70 -3.97 -0.95
CA PRO A 15 16.25 -3.90 0.43
C PRO A 15 16.04 -2.46 0.94
N GLY A 16 16.49 -1.43 0.17
CA GLY A 16 16.67 -0.09 0.69
C GLY A 16 17.75 -0.03 1.76
N ALA A 17 17.60 0.86 2.72
CA ALA A 17 18.49 0.93 3.87
C ALA A 17 18.29 -0.26 4.81
N VAL A 18 19.39 -0.78 5.36
CA VAL A 18 19.41 -1.90 6.30
C VAL A 18 20.08 -1.46 7.59
N GLY A 19 19.37 -1.56 8.69
CA GLY A 19 19.82 -1.22 10.02
C GLY A 19 19.24 -2.18 11.07
N TYR A 20 18.56 -1.66 12.08
CA TYR A 20 17.77 -2.43 13.01
C TYR A 20 16.50 -2.99 12.34
N VAL A 21 16.04 -2.30 11.30
CA VAL A 21 14.90 -2.66 10.46
C VAL A 21 15.35 -2.66 8.99
N VAL A 22 14.74 -3.49 8.15
CA VAL A 22 14.91 -3.47 6.70
C VAL A 22 13.86 -2.52 6.11
N GLU A 23 14.31 -1.51 5.38
CA GLU A 23 13.45 -0.42 4.91
C GLU A 23 12.27 -0.92 4.07
N LYS A 24 12.50 -1.79 3.08
CA LYS A 24 11.45 -2.30 2.19
C LYS A 24 10.31 -2.99 2.94
N ASP A 25 10.61 -3.67 4.07
CA ASP A 25 9.63 -4.42 4.84
C ASP A 25 8.75 -3.46 5.66
N ALA A 26 9.36 -2.47 6.33
CA ALA A 26 8.63 -1.44 7.06
C ALA A 26 7.77 -0.57 6.12
N ASN A 27 8.31 -0.20 4.94
CA ASN A 27 7.57 0.57 3.93
C ASN A 27 6.31 -0.17 3.49
N LEU A 28 6.40 -1.47 3.20
CA LEU A 28 5.25 -2.28 2.78
C LEU A 28 4.17 -2.36 3.86
N LYS A 29 4.56 -2.65 5.11
CA LYS A 29 3.62 -2.73 6.23
C LYS A 29 2.90 -1.39 6.46
N THR A 30 3.64 -0.29 6.45
CA THR A 30 3.10 1.06 6.58
C THR A 30 2.13 1.40 5.44
N ALA A 31 2.48 1.07 4.20
CA ALA A 31 1.65 1.33 3.03
C ALA A 31 0.34 0.52 3.04
N LEU A 32 0.40 -0.76 3.41
CA LEU A 32 -0.77 -1.62 3.54
C LEU A 32 -1.75 -1.07 4.59
N ALA A 33 -1.25 -0.64 5.75
CA ALA A 33 -2.08 -0.04 6.78
C ALA A 33 -2.68 1.32 6.35
N CYS A 34 -1.90 2.14 5.64
CA CYS A 34 -2.38 3.39 5.05
C CYS A 34 -3.52 3.13 4.05
N LYS A 35 -3.34 2.15 3.14
CA LYS A 35 -4.35 1.73 2.18
C LYS A 35 -5.64 1.30 2.87
N GLU A 36 -5.55 0.38 3.83
CA GLU A 36 -6.71 -0.13 4.57
C GLU A 36 -7.53 1.01 5.18
N TYR A 37 -6.85 1.95 5.85
CA TYR A 37 -7.52 3.08 6.50
C TYR A 37 -8.16 4.05 5.49
N LEU A 38 -7.50 4.30 4.36
CA LEU A 38 -8.04 5.14 3.29
C LEU A 38 -9.27 4.51 2.64
N GLU A 39 -9.23 3.22 2.34
CA GLU A 39 -10.36 2.50 1.73
C GLU A 39 -11.56 2.40 2.68
N HIS A 40 -11.33 2.21 3.98
CA HIS A 40 -12.38 2.33 5.00
C HIS A 40 -13.09 3.69 4.94
N ASN A 41 -12.41 4.75 4.53
CA ASN A 41 -12.93 6.10 4.39
C ASN A 41 -13.34 6.47 2.94
N ASP A 42 -13.71 5.48 2.12
CA ASP A 42 -14.22 5.63 0.74
C ASP A 42 -13.23 6.30 -0.22
N VAL A 43 -11.94 6.06 -0.05
CA VAL A 43 -10.89 6.47 -0.98
C VAL A 43 -10.47 5.27 -1.80
N GLN A 44 -10.42 5.40 -3.12
CA GLN A 44 -9.86 4.38 -3.99
C GLN A 44 -8.32 4.47 -3.95
N VAL A 45 -7.65 3.38 -3.57
CA VAL A 45 -6.19 3.34 -3.45
C VAL A 45 -5.59 2.37 -4.45
N LYS A 46 -4.50 2.78 -5.10
CA LYS A 46 -3.57 1.90 -5.81
C LYS A 46 -2.20 2.03 -5.17
N MET A 47 -1.52 0.90 -4.97
CA MET A 47 -0.12 0.85 -4.51
C MET A 47 0.79 0.45 -5.66
N SER A 48 2.06 0.81 -5.59
CA SER A 48 3.07 0.38 -6.56
C SER A 48 3.42 -1.10 -6.40
N ARG A 49 3.35 -1.64 -5.18
CA ARG A 49 3.47 -3.07 -4.88
C ARG A 49 2.63 -3.46 -3.66
N TYR A 50 2.22 -4.72 -3.58
CA TYR A 50 1.39 -5.28 -2.50
C TYR A 50 2.11 -6.40 -1.72
N VAL A 51 3.24 -6.85 -2.23
CA VAL A 51 4.12 -7.88 -1.63
C VAL A 51 5.58 -7.48 -1.79
N ASP A 52 6.50 -8.29 -1.28
CA ASP A 52 7.94 -8.09 -1.50
C ASP A 52 8.30 -8.53 -2.93
N GLU A 53 8.27 -7.59 -3.86
CA GLU A 53 8.61 -7.78 -5.27
C GLU A 53 9.38 -6.57 -5.81
N ASN A 54 10.13 -6.79 -6.91
CA ASN A 54 10.85 -5.71 -7.56
C ASN A 54 9.87 -4.69 -8.16
N ASP A 55 10.11 -3.43 -7.86
CA ASP A 55 9.42 -2.30 -8.47
C ASP A 55 10.45 -1.21 -8.80
N SER A 56 10.38 -0.68 -10.02
CA SER A 56 11.29 0.38 -10.43
C SER A 56 10.62 1.73 -10.31
N LEU A 57 11.38 2.77 -9.96
CA LEU A 57 10.88 4.15 -9.93
C LEU A 57 10.15 4.56 -11.23
N ASN A 58 10.60 4.07 -12.39
CA ASN A 58 9.96 4.41 -13.66
C ASN A 58 8.60 3.73 -13.83
N GLU A 59 8.47 2.48 -13.37
CA GLU A 59 7.19 1.75 -13.37
C GLU A 59 6.23 2.38 -12.39
N GLU A 60 6.69 2.68 -11.18
CA GLU A 60 5.92 3.35 -10.15
C GLU A 60 5.36 4.72 -10.62
N ILE A 61 6.19 5.57 -11.23
CA ILE A 61 5.76 6.86 -11.82
C ILE A 61 4.73 6.62 -12.93
N LYS A 62 4.98 5.66 -13.81
CA LYS A 62 4.06 5.32 -14.89
C LYS A 62 2.70 4.89 -14.36
N GLU A 63 2.68 3.97 -13.38
CA GLU A 63 1.45 3.49 -12.77
C GLU A 63 0.69 4.58 -12.03
N CYS A 64 1.41 5.46 -11.32
CA CYS A 64 0.82 6.62 -10.68
C CYS A 64 0.11 7.52 -11.69
N ASN A 65 0.77 7.87 -12.80
CA ASN A 65 0.22 8.75 -13.82
C ASN A 65 -0.95 8.08 -14.58
N GLU A 66 -0.87 6.79 -14.91
CA GLU A 66 -1.96 6.04 -15.53
C GLU A 66 -3.19 5.92 -14.60
N PHE A 67 -2.99 5.75 -13.32
CA PHE A 67 -4.06 5.72 -12.33
C PHE A 67 -4.73 7.08 -12.16
N ASN A 68 -4.03 8.17 -12.46
CA ASN A 68 -4.50 9.57 -12.38
C ASN A 68 -5.12 9.90 -11.01
N PRO A 69 -4.35 9.84 -9.92
CA PRO A 69 -4.85 10.10 -8.57
C PRO A 69 -4.97 11.59 -8.27
N ALA A 70 -5.77 11.93 -7.26
CA ALA A 70 -5.84 13.29 -6.70
C ALA A 70 -4.56 13.67 -5.94
N LEU A 71 -3.93 12.70 -5.29
CA LEU A 71 -2.70 12.83 -4.50
C LEU A 71 -1.86 11.54 -4.63
N ALA A 72 -0.53 11.68 -4.49
CA ALA A 72 0.36 10.53 -4.34
C ALA A 72 1.28 10.70 -3.12
N VAL A 73 1.53 9.61 -2.41
CA VAL A 73 2.45 9.55 -1.26
C VAL A 73 3.40 8.39 -1.49
N ASP A 74 4.69 8.68 -1.55
CA ASP A 74 5.74 7.69 -1.62
C ASP A 74 6.28 7.42 -0.20
N ILE A 75 6.29 6.16 0.19
CA ILE A 75 6.56 5.74 1.57
C ILE A 75 7.95 5.13 1.64
N HIS A 76 8.80 5.78 2.41
CA HIS A 76 10.19 5.44 2.66
C HIS A 76 10.54 5.54 4.15
N ASN A 77 11.69 5.02 4.50
CA ASN A 77 12.38 5.22 5.75
C ASN A 77 13.83 5.66 5.47
N ASN A 78 14.40 6.39 6.39
CA ASN A 78 15.67 7.07 6.23
C ASN A 78 16.86 6.24 6.79
N ALA A 79 18.08 6.67 6.46
CA ALA A 79 19.31 6.17 7.05
C ALA A 79 20.34 7.31 7.18
N GLY A 80 21.41 7.07 7.95
CA GLY A 80 22.49 8.04 8.19
C GLY A 80 22.57 8.49 9.64
N LYS A 81 22.06 7.67 10.59
CA LYS A 81 22.09 7.89 12.05
C LYS A 81 21.40 9.18 12.49
N GLY A 82 20.42 9.63 11.70
CA GLY A 82 19.54 10.71 12.08
C GLY A 82 18.48 10.24 13.08
N ASP A 83 17.53 11.10 13.37
CA ASP A 83 16.43 10.86 14.30
C ASP A 83 15.23 11.70 13.87
N GLY A 84 14.08 11.04 13.66
CA GLY A 84 12.80 11.68 13.39
C GLY A 84 12.35 11.71 11.93
N PHE A 85 11.07 11.94 11.78
CA PHE A 85 10.34 12.01 10.52
C PHE A 85 10.77 13.18 9.64
N GLU A 86 10.89 12.94 8.35
CA GLU A 86 11.04 13.98 7.32
C GLU A 86 10.00 13.78 6.22
N ILE A 87 9.56 14.85 5.57
CA ILE A 87 8.69 14.75 4.41
C ILE A 87 9.11 15.74 3.34
N PHE A 88 9.24 15.26 2.12
CA PHE A 88 9.62 16.08 0.98
C PHE A 88 8.42 16.35 0.08
N TYR A 89 8.30 17.60 -0.37
CA TYR A 89 7.28 18.06 -1.32
C TYR A 89 7.89 18.87 -2.45
N SER A 90 7.09 19.22 -3.46
CA SER A 90 7.55 20.00 -4.62
C SER A 90 8.06 21.38 -4.22
N ILE A 91 9.19 21.81 -4.81
CA ILE A 91 9.72 23.16 -4.68
C ILE A 91 8.74 24.27 -5.08
N HIS A 92 7.66 23.91 -5.74
CA HIS A 92 6.58 24.83 -6.16
C HIS A 92 5.49 24.98 -5.08
N GLY A 93 5.55 24.22 -3.99
CA GLY A 93 4.54 24.25 -2.94
C GLY A 93 3.20 23.67 -3.37
N GLY A 94 2.14 24.47 -3.28
CA GLY A 94 0.80 24.06 -3.66
C GLY A 94 0.19 23.00 -2.74
N LEU A 95 -0.68 22.14 -3.29
CA LEU A 95 -1.38 21.11 -2.50
C LEU A 95 -0.41 20.06 -1.92
N GLY A 96 0.72 19.79 -2.59
CA GLY A 96 1.77 18.92 -2.04
C GLY A 96 2.37 19.45 -0.73
N LYS A 97 2.49 20.78 -0.57
CA LYS A 97 2.91 21.36 0.71
C LYS A 97 1.85 21.16 1.80
N VAL A 98 0.58 21.39 1.48
CA VAL A 98 -0.54 21.18 2.42
C VAL A 98 -0.63 19.72 2.85
N LEU A 99 -0.43 18.78 1.91
CA LEU A 99 -0.37 17.34 2.18
C LEU A 99 0.77 17.01 3.14
N ALA A 100 1.97 17.56 2.89
CA ALA A 100 3.12 17.35 3.75
C ALA A 100 2.87 17.85 5.18
N GLU A 101 2.33 19.06 5.33
CA GLU A 101 2.02 19.66 6.63
C GLU A 101 0.95 18.88 7.40
N ASN A 102 -0.07 18.36 6.71
CA ASN A 102 -1.11 17.55 7.32
C ASN A 102 -0.58 16.19 7.77
N ILE A 103 0.23 15.50 6.94
CA ILE A 103 0.86 14.23 7.33
C ILE A 103 1.82 14.43 8.50
N GLU A 104 2.67 15.46 8.46
CA GLU A 104 3.59 15.76 9.56
C GLU A 104 2.84 15.95 10.88
N ALA A 105 1.72 16.66 10.86
CA ALA A 105 0.92 16.90 12.06
C ALA A 105 0.40 15.59 12.69
N GLU A 106 -0.08 14.66 11.86
CA GLU A 106 -0.58 13.35 12.32
C GLU A 106 0.56 12.43 12.81
N VAL A 107 1.73 12.46 12.15
CA VAL A 107 2.92 11.71 12.58
C VAL A 107 3.42 12.22 13.94
N LYS A 108 3.41 13.53 14.16
CA LYS A 108 3.72 14.10 15.49
C LYS A 108 2.70 13.71 16.55
N ALA A 109 1.44 13.53 16.18
CA ALA A 109 0.39 13.14 17.11
C ALA A 109 0.55 11.69 17.62
N ILE A 110 1.21 10.81 16.87
CA ILE A 110 1.58 9.45 17.32
C ILE A 110 2.89 9.40 18.12
N GLY A 111 3.53 10.54 18.36
CA GLY A 111 4.72 10.65 19.23
C GLY A 111 6.05 10.71 18.49
N GLN A 112 6.09 10.58 17.16
CA GLN A 112 7.32 10.70 16.40
C GLN A 112 7.78 12.17 16.35
N ASN A 113 9.05 12.42 16.62
CA ASN A 113 9.64 13.75 16.42
C ASN A 113 9.79 14.06 14.92
N SER A 114 9.74 15.34 14.57
CA SER A 114 9.82 15.75 13.17
C SER A 114 11.01 16.65 12.88
N ARG A 115 11.63 16.41 11.75
CA ARG A 115 12.68 17.25 11.15
C ARG A 115 12.09 18.23 10.13
N GLY A 116 10.77 18.22 9.96
CA GLY A 116 9.99 19.17 9.18
C GLY A 116 9.70 18.78 7.73
N CYS A 117 8.82 19.58 7.15
CA CYS A 117 8.51 19.51 5.73
C CYS A 117 9.59 20.22 4.91
N LYS A 118 10.11 19.53 3.88
CA LYS A 118 11.30 19.95 3.15
C LYS A 118 11.09 19.99 1.64
N THR A 119 11.92 20.76 0.99
CA THR A 119 12.10 20.73 -0.47
C THR A 119 13.56 20.50 -0.80
N LYS A 120 13.82 19.85 -1.95
CA LYS A 120 15.19 19.63 -2.41
C LYS A 120 15.29 19.89 -3.91
N LYS A 121 16.30 20.67 -4.31
CA LYS A 121 16.59 20.96 -5.72
C LYS A 121 17.75 20.11 -6.22
N ASN A 122 17.67 19.68 -7.46
CA ASN A 122 18.81 19.12 -8.18
C ASN A 122 19.69 20.25 -8.77
N SER A 123 20.80 19.87 -9.42
CA SER A 123 21.74 20.83 -10.04
C SER A 123 21.14 21.68 -11.16
N ARG A 124 19.96 21.29 -11.68
CA ARG A 124 19.23 22.03 -12.72
C ARG A 124 18.11 22.92 -12.13
N GLY A 125 18.02 23.04 -10.79
CA GLY A 125 17.01 23.83 -10.10
C GLY A 125 15.61 23.23 -10.07
N LYS A 126 15.42 21.98 -10.55
CA LYS A 126 14.16 21.22 -10.50
C LYS A 126 14.06 20.40 -9.20
N ASN A 127 12.89 19.81 -8.96
CA ASN A 127 12.72 18.83 -7.87
C ASN A 127 13.80 17.75 -7.96
N TYR A 128 14.44 17.45 -6.84
CA TYR A 128 15.51 16.45 -6.76
C TYR A 128 14.97 15.03 -7.00
N TYR A 129 13.94 14.66 -6.27
CA TYR A 129 13.36 13.32 -6.33
C TYR A 129 12.58 13.11 -7.61
N GLY A 130 12.79 11.96 -8.25
CA GLY A 130 12.15 11.58 -9.50
C GLY A 130 10.65 11.49 -9.37
N PHE A 131 10.17 10.81 -8.32
CA PHE A 131 8.74 10.64 -8.06
C PHE A 131 8.00 11.99 -7.94
N ILE A 132 8.53 12.97 -7.18
CA ILE A 132 7.95 14.34 -7.09
C ILE A 132 8.03 15.11 -8.42
N ARG A 133 9.02 14.82 -9.26
CA ARG A 133 9.29 15.58 -10.47
C ARG A 133 8.49 15.12 -11.68
N GLU A 134 8.26 13.79 -11.76
CA GLU A 134 7.73 13.15 -12.96
C GLU A 134 6.27 12.70 -12.80
N THR A 135 5.71 12.69 -11.57
CA THR A 135 4.28 12.46 -11.36
C THR A 135 3.47 13.71 -11.70
N GLU A 136 2.26 13.52 -12.24
CA GLU A 136 1.37 14.59 -12.71
C GLU A 136 0.44 15.14 -11.62
N CYS A 137 0.37 14.49 -10.46
CA CYS A 137 -0.45 14.91 -9.33
C CYS A 137 0.41 15.55 -8.21
N PRO A 138 -0.20 16.24 -7.23
CA PRO A 138 0.47 16.65 -6.01
C PRO A 138 1.03 15.45 -5.26
N THR A 139 2.35 15.45 -5.04
CA THR A 139 3.11 14.28 -4.55
C THR A 139 4.02 14.67 -3.40
N VAL A 140 4.18 13.77 -2.43
CA VAL A 140 5.14 13.85 -1.33
C VAL A 140 5.92 12.54 -1.19
N ILE A 141 7.10 12.61 -0.54
CA ILE A 141 7.87 11.45 -0.09
C ILE A 141 7.97 11.54 1.42
N CYS A 142 7.49 10.52 2.12
CA CYS A 142 7.60 10.36 3.55
C CYS A 142 8.86 9.56 3.89
N GLU A 143 9.66 10.05 4.81
CA GLU A 143 10.81 9.38 5.43
C GLU A 143 10.43 9.16 6.89
N GLY A 144 9.85 7.99 7.20
CA GLY A 144 9.15 7.71 8.45
C GLY A 144 10.05 7.78 9.68
N ALA A 145 11.15 7.03 9.64
CA ALA A 145 12.11 6.89 10.73
C ALA A 145 13.49 6.51 10.17
N PHE A 146 14.56 6.65 10.97
CA PHE A 146 15.90 6.22 10.59
C PHE A 146 16.13 4.77 11.00
N VAL A 147 16.20 3.86 10.04
CA VAL A 147 16.36 2.41 10.27
C VAL A 147 17.65 2.05 11.00
N ASP A 148 18.66 2.90 10.97
CA ASP A 148 20.00 2.73 11.58
C ASP A 148 20.18 3.50 12.91
N ASN A 149 19.11 4.08 13.46
CA ASN A 149 19.02 4.64 14.80
C ASN A 149 18.12 3.76 15.66
N ALA A 150 18.62 3.22 16.77
CA ALA A 150 17.90 2.25 17.59
C ALA A 150 16.56 2.79 18.14
N ASN A 151 16.53 4.07 18.60
CA ASN A 151 15.32 4.66 19.16
C ASN A 151 14.28 4.95 18.06
N ASP A 152 14.73 5.40 16.90
CA ASP A 152 13.86 5.75 15.79
C ASP A 152 13.32 4.48 15.11
N ALA A 153 14.18 3.49 14.91
CA ALA A 153 13.80 2.20 14.35
C ALA A 153 12.78 1.44 15.23
N SER A 154 12.84 1.60 16.56
CA SER A 154 11.86 1.00 17.46
C SER A 154 10.44 1.52 17.31
N GLN A 155 10.22 2.54 16.49
CA GLN A 155 8.89 3.06 16.14
C GLN A 155 8.32 2.46 14.85
N ILE A 156 9.08 1.58 14.19
CA ILE A 156 8.69 0.90 12.94
C ILE A 156 9.14 -0.56 12.89
N ASP A 157 9.51 -1.17 14.03
CA ASP A 157 10.05 -2.54 14.06
C ASP A 157 8.95 -3.62 14.26
N THR A 158 7.75 -3.21 14.67
CA THR A 158 6.57 -4.09 14.78
C THR A 158 5.48 -3.75 13.77
N ASP A 159 4.53 -4.66 13.58
CA ASP A 159 3.37 -4.44 12.71
C ASP A 159 2.47 -3.34 13.26
N GLU A 160 2.30 -3.26 14.59
CA GLU A 160 1.51 -2.24 15.27
C GLU A 160 2.08 -0.84 15.06
N GLU A 161 3.40 -0.68 15.12
CA GLU A 161 4.08 0.60 14.93
C GLU A 161 4.05 1.04 13.47
N CYS A 162 4.31 0.14 12.53
CA CYS A 162 4.11 0.39 11.11
C CYS A 162 2.66 0.78 10.80
N LYS A 163 1.68 0.11 11.45
CA LYS A 163 0.26 0.45 11.33
C LYS A 163 -0.03 1.85 11.85
N ALA A 164 0.57 2.26 12.98
CA ALA A 164 0.38 3.60 13.51
C ALA A 164 0.84 4.68 12.52
N PHE A 165 2.01 4.49 11.88
CA PHE A 165 2.47 5.39 10.81
C PHE A 165 1.54 5.38 9.61
N GLY A 166 1.10 4.21 9.14
CA GLY A 166 0.17 4.09 8.01
C GLY A 166 -1.15 4.84 8.25
N VAL A 167 -1.72 4.69 9.45
CA VAL A 167 -2.93 5.41 9.88
C VAL A 167 -2.67 6.93 9.96
N ALA A 168 -1.52 7.37 10.48
CA ALA A 168 -1.16 8.77 10.54
C ALA A 168 -1.06 9.38 9.12
N TYR A 169 -0.42 8.69 8.18
CA TYR A 169 -0.35 9.14 6.78
C TYR A 169 -1.75 9.23 6.17
N ALA A 170 -2.59 8.22 6.36
CA ALA A 170 -3.95 8.21 5.86
C ALA A 170 -4.79 9.36 6.41
N LYS A 171 -4.69 9.69 7.70
CA LYS A 171 -5.38 10.83 8.31
C LYS A 171 -4.95 12.16 7.68
N GLY A 172 -3.65 12.36 7.47
CA GLY A 172 -3.12 13.53 6.78
C GLY A 172 -3.62 13.67 5.34
N ILE A 173 -3.70 12.55 4.61
CA ILE A 173 -4.27 12.47 3.25
C ILE A 173 -5.75 12.84 3.28
N LEU A 174 -6.57 12.22 4.13
CA LEU A 174 -8.00 12.48 4.26
C LEU A 174 -8.27 13.95 4.58
N LYS A 175 -7.51 14.53 5.50
CA LYS A 175 -7.60 15.95 5.84
C LYS A 175 -7.29 16.85 4.64
N THR A 176 -6.29 16.48 3.83
CA THR A 176 -5.92 17.23 2.61
C THR A 176 -7.02 17.15 1.55
N LEU A 177 -7.70 16.01 1.45
CA LEU A 177 -8.83 15.79 0.55
C LEU A 177 -10.14 16.40 1.05
N GLY A 178 -10.18 16.93 2.29
CA GLY A 178 -11.40 17.45 2.92
C GLY A 178 -12.42 16.35 3.27
N ILE A 179 -11.96 15.12 3.48
CA ILE A 179 -12.82 13.99 3.83
C ILE A 179 -12.92 13.89 5.35
N THR A 180 -14.16 13.85 5.86
CA THR A 180 -14.40 13.60 7.28
C THR A 180 -14.11 12.14 7.58
N ILE A 181 -13.25 11.90 8.55
CA ILE A 181 -12.89 10.55 9.00
C ILE A 181 -14.15 9.88 9.59
N LYS A 182 -14.48 8.71 9.07
CA LYS A 182 -15.52 7.87 9.68
C LYS A 182 -15.06 7.52 11.09
N GLN A 183 -15.96 7.70 12.07
CA GLN A 183 -15.65 7.25 13.43
C GLN A 183 -15.37 5.74 13.37
N GLU A 184 -14.19 5.35 13.81
CA GLU A 184 -13.99 3.96 14.21
C GLU A 184 -15.03 3.73 15.33
N THR A 185 -16.05 2.95 15.03
CA THR A 185 -16.78 2.30 16.12
C THR A 185 -15.73 1.40 16.77
N GLU A 186 -15.23 1.81 17.96
CA GLU A 186 -14.41 0.90 18.75
C GLU A 186 -15.08 -0.47 18.70
N PRO A 187 -14.34 -1.55 18.42
CA PRO A 187 -14.92 -2.87 18.56
C PRO A 187 -15.38 -2.94 20.03
N THR A 188 -16.68 -2.74 20.23
CA THR A 188 -17.31 -3.18 21.46
C THR A 188 -16.77 -4.58 21.69
N THR A 189 -16.19 -4.84 22.85
CA THR A 189 -15.80 -6.16 23.33
C THR A 189 -17.05 -7.05 23.37
N THR A 190 -17.54 -7.37 22.20
CA THR A 190 -18.51 -8.42 21.95
C THR A 190 -17.68 -9.67 21.64
N SER A 191 -17.91 -10.69 22.45
CA SER A 191 -17.59 -12.08 22.18
C SER A 191 -17.30 -12.34 20.70
N LYS A 192 -16.23 -13.10 20.40
CA LYS A 192 -15.90 -13.62 19.06
C LYS A 192 -17.18 -13.96 18.29
N GLU A 193 -17.78 -12.97 17.64
CA GLU A 193 -18.73 -13.18 16.57
C GLU A 193 -17.87 -13.33 15.32
N ASP A 194 -18.00 -14.46 14.68
CA ASP A 194 -17.37 -14.75 13.40
C ASP A 194 -17.71 -13.61 12.43
N VAL A 195 -16.72 -12.76 12.15
CA VAL A 195 -16.85 -11.74 11.10
C VAL A 195 -16.82 -12.50 9.77
N HIS A 196 -17.99 -12.85 9.27
CA HIS A 196 -18.14 -13.42 7.95
C HIS A 196 -17.88 -12.32 6.90
N TYR A 197 -16.62 -12.16 6.50
CA TYR A 197 -16.30 -11.37 5.31
C TYR A 197 -16.79 -12.16 4.09
N LYS A 198 -17.78 -11.60 3.39
CA LYS A 198 -18.29 -12.21 2.17
C LYS A 198 -17.44 -11.77 1.00
N LEU A 199 -16.54 -12.64 0.58
CA LEU A 199 -15.74 -12.45 -0.64
C LEU A 199 -16.64 -12.49 -1.89
N ASP A 200 -16.38 -11.57 -2.81
CA ASP A 200 -17.12 -11.49 -4.07
C ASP A 200 -16.72 -12.62 -5.04
N THR A 201 -17.62 -12.92 -5.94
CA THR A 201 -17.33 -13.80 -7.08
C THR A 201 -16.50 -13.01 -8.09
N LEU A 202 -15.27 -13.48 -8.39
CA LEU A 202 -14.37 -12.83 -9.33
C LEU A 202 -14.48 -13.46 -10.71
N ARG A 203 -14.36 -12.61 -11.73
CA ARG A 203 -14.33 -12.98 -13.14
C ARG A 203 -13.54 -11.94 -13.93
N TYR A 204 -13.22 -12.21 -15.17
CA TYR A 204 -12.54 -11.24 -16.01
C TYR A 204 -13.18 -9.85 -15.92
N GLY A 205 -12.37 -8.84 -15.61
CA GLY A 205 -12.79 -7.44 -15.39
C GLY A 205 -13.28 -7.11 -13.97
N SER A 206 -13.28 -8.06 -13.02
CA SER A 206 -13.45 -7.76 -11.60
C SER A 206 -12.28 -6.92 -11.11
N THR A 207 -12.53 -6.00 -10.17
CA THR A 207 -11.50 -5.11 -9.61
C THR A 207 -11.67 -4.99 -8.09
N GLY A 208 -10.57 -4.65 -7.40
CA GLY A 208 -10.62 -4.32 -5.97
C GLY A 208 -9.91 -5.32 -5.06
N ASN A 209 -10.17 -5.21 -3.75
CA ASN A 209 -9.44 -5.95 -2.73
C ASN A 209 -9.53 -7.46 -2.85
N ASP A 210 -10.68 -8.00 -3.24
CA ASP A 210 -10.85 -9.44 -3.37
C ASP A 210 -9.99 -10.01 -4.51
N VAL A 211 -9.74 -9.21 -5.57
CA VAL A 211 -8.79 -9.56 -6.63
C VAL A 211 -7.37 -9.59 -6.06
N THR A 212 -7.00 -8.59 -5.29
CA THR A 212 -5.68 -8.54 -4.64
C THR A 212 -5.46 -9.75 -3.71
N ILE A 213 -6.47 -10.12 -2.89
CA ILE A 213 -6.41 -11.31 -2.03
C ILE A 213 -6.19 -12.58 -2.87
N PHE A 214 -6.97 -12.73 -3.95
CA PHE A 214 -6.83 -13.84 -4.89
C PHE A 214 -5.39 -13.91 -5.44
N GLU A 215 -4.87 -12.81 -5.98
CA GLU A 215 -3.54 -12.76 -6.60
C GLU A 215 -2.41 -13.09 -5.62
N ILE A 216 -2.47 -12.55 -4.39
CA ILE A 216 -1.48 -12.82 -3.34
C ILE A 216 -1.43 -14.31 -3.02
N ILE A 217 -2.60 -14.92 -2.76
CA ILE A 217 -2.64 -16.33 -2.36
C ILE A 217 -2.29 -17.23 -3.53
N MET A 218 -2.81 -16.96 -4.73
CA MET A 218 -2.52 -17.74 -5.93
C MET A 218 -1.05 -17.64 -6.34
N LYS A 219 -0.39 -16.49 -6.10
CA LYS A 219 1.05 -16.34 -6.31
C LYS A 219 1.84 -17.17 -5.29
N LYS A 220 1.46 -17.15 -4.01
CA LYS A 220 2.06 -17.99 -2.96
C LYS A 220 1.90 -19.48 -3.26
N MET A 221 0.76 -19.89 -3.80
CA MET A 221 0.46 -21.28 -4.19
C MET A 221 1.07 -21.71 -5.56
N GLY A 222 1.66 -20.78 -6.30
CA GLY A 222 2.33 -21.05 -7.58
C GLY A 222 1.44 -21.08 -8.82
N TYR A 223 0.17 -20.72 -8.70
CA TYR A 223 -0.77 -20.63 -9.84
C TYR A 223 -0.70 -19.30 -10.59
N TYR A 224 -0.25 -18.22 -9.93
CA TYR A 224 -0.18 -16.87 -10.50
C TYR A 224 1.25 -16.35 -10.53
N ASN A 225 1.69 -15.85 -11.70
CA ASN A 225 3.05 -15.30 -11.89
C ASN A 225 3.02 -13.82 -12.30
N GLY A 226 1.82 -13.22 -12.38
CA GLY A 226 1.66 -11.82 -12.73
C GLY A 226 2.03 -10.86 -11.59
N LYS A 227 1.99 -9.57 -11.89
CA LYS A 227 2.05 -8.51 -10.87
C LYS A 227 0.76 -8.54 -10.05
N ILE A 228 0.89 -8.32 -8.76
CA ILE A 228 -0.27 -8.15 -7.89
C ILE A 228 -0.78 -6.73 -8.07
N ASP A 229 -2.04 -6.63 -8.53
CA ASP A 229 -2.73 -5.37 -8.71
C ASP A 229 -4.20 -5.52 -8.28
N THR A 230 -5.10 -4.71 -8.75
CA THR A 230 -6.52 -4.79 -8.37
C THR A 230 -7.40 -5.29 -9.50
N ASP A 231 -6.82 -5.82 -10.60
CA ASP A 231 -7.52 -6.14 -11.83
C ASP A 231 -7.51 -7.64 -12.14
N PHE A 232 -8.67 -8.29 -12.19
CA PHE A 232 -8.80 -9.68 -12.60
C PHE A 232 -8.68 -9.82 -14.12
N GLY A 233 -7.45 -9.76 -14.60
CA GLY A 233 -7.10 -9.84 -16.01
C GLY A 233 -6.90 -11.28 -16.51
N ASN A 234 -6.31 -11.42 -17.72
CA ASN A 234 -6.03 -12.72 -18.33
C ASN A 234 -5.14 -13.62 -17.48
N GLY A 235 -4.18 -13.05 -16.73
CA GLY A 235 -3.31 -13.79 -15.81
C GLY A 235 -4.10 -14.45 -14.69
N CYS A 236 -5.06 -13.73 -14.10
CA CYS A 236 -5.94 -14.23 -13.06
C CYS A 236 -6.91 -15.30 -13.60
N VAL A 237 -7.43 -15.12 -14.81
CA VAL A 237 -8.26 -16.14 -15.49
C VAL A 237 -7.47 -17.44 -15.70
N ALA A 238 -6.22 -17.33 -16.16
CA ALA A 238 -5.36 -18.52 -16.35
C ALA A 238 -5.07 -19.22 -15.01
N ALA A 239 -4.78 -18.47 -13.95
CA ALA A 239 -4.57 -19.01 -12.62
C ALA A 239 -5.84 -19.66 -12.04
N CYS A 240 -7.00 -19.03 -12.23
CA CYS A 240 -8.31 -19.57 -11.85
C CYS A 240 -8.56 -20.94 -12.52
N ASN A 241 -8.37 -21.02 -13.83
CA ASN A 241 -8.58 -22.27 -14.57
C ASN A 241 -7.61 -23.37 -14.15
N ALA A 242 -6.32 -23.05 -14.00
CA ALA A 242 -5.33 -24.02 -13.53
C ALA A 242 -5.67 -24.56 -12.12
N PHE A 243 -6.15 -23.73 -11.22
CA PHE A 243 -6.63 -24.16 -9.91
C PHE A 243 -7.88 -25.06 -10.02
N GLN A 244 -8.82 -24.72 -10.91
CA GLN A 244 -10.03 -25.51 -11.13
C GLN A 244 -9.75 -26.85 -11.82
N GLU A 245 -8.68 -26.96 -12.63
CA GLU A 245 -8.18 -28.24 -13.16
C GLU A 245 -7.71 -29.18 -12.05
N ASP A 246 -6.96 -28.63 -11.06
CA ASP A 246 -6.50 -29.40 -9.90
C ASP A 246 -7.62 -29.70 -8.89
N TYR A 247 -8.66 -28.85 -8.84
CA TYR A 247 -9.81 -28.93 -7.94
C TYR A 247 -11.13 -28.80 -8.70
N PRO A 248 -11.58 -29.87 -9.41
CA PRO A 248 -12.76 -29.82 -10.29
C PRO A 248 -14.06 -29.44 -9.58
N GLU A 249 -14.15 -29.63 -8.27
CA GLU A 249 -15.31 -29.22 -7.46
C GLU A 249 -15.52 -27.70 -7.44
N CYS A 250 -14.48 -26.93 -7.79
CA CYS A 250 -14.50 -25.47 -7.84
C CYS A 250 -15.06 -24.92 -9.16
N GLY A 251 -15.06 -25.72 -10.22
CA GLY A 251 -15.59 -25.35 -11.53
C GLY A 251 -17.08 -25.73 -11.71
N THR A 252 -17.57 -25.55 -12.93
CA THR A 252 -18.94 -25.91 -13.30
C THR A 252 -18.96 -27.31 -13.96
N ASN A 253 -19.73 -28.22 -13.39
CA ASN A 253 -19.83 -29.62 -13.85
C ASN A 253 -18.48 -30.36 -13.87
N GLY A 254 -17.52 -29.97 -13.04
CA GLY A 254 -16.20 -30.55 -12.98
C GLY A 254 -15.20 -30.01 -14.01
N GLU A 255 -15.55 -28.95 -14.72
CA GLU A 255 -14.71 -28.28 -15.72
C GLU A 255 -14.40 -26.83 -15.31
N PRO A 256 -13.21 -26.27 -15.64
CA PRO A 256 -12.88 -24.88 -15.43
C PRO A 256 -13.89 -23.95 -16.11
N ASP A 257 -14.33 -22.92 -15.40
CA ASP A 257 -15.32 -21.96 -15.90
C ASP A 257 -14.85 -20.50 -15.85
N SER A 258 -13.60 -20.26 -15.46
CA SER A 258 -13.00 -18.92 -15.32
C SER A 258 -13.70 -18.03 -14.30
N VAL A 259 -14.49 -18.59 -13.38
CA VAL A 259 -15.22 -17.88 -12.33
C VAL A 259 -14.73 -18.32 -10.96
N TRP A 260 -14.22 -17.39 -10.19
CA TRP A 260 -13.76 -17.63 -8.83
C TRP A 260 -14.90 -17.40 -7.84
N GLY A 261 -15.67 -18.43 -7.56
CA GLY A 261 -16.84 -18.39 -6.67
C GLY A 261 -16.52 -18.85 -5.25
N SER A 262 -17.57 -18.96 -4.42
CA SER A 262 -17.45 -19.36 -3.01
C SER A 262 -16.72 -20.68 -2.80
N LYS A 263 -16.96 -21.68 -3.62
CA LYS A 263 -16.28 -22.98 -3.53
C LYS A 263 -14.76 -22.86 -3.76
N CYS A 264 -14.35 -21.99 -4.70
CA CYS A 264 -12.93 -21.73 -4.95
C CYS A 264 -12.30 -21.03 -3.74
N TRP A 265 -12.98 -20.03 -3.16
CA TRP A 265 -12.53 -19.35 -1.96
C TRP A 265 -12.35 -20.31 -0.79
N GLU A 266 -13.36 -21.12 -0.49
CA GLU A 266 -13.33 -22.11 0.59
C GLU A 266 -12.19 -23.10 0.40
N LYS A 267 -12.03 -23.64 -0.83
CA LYS A 267 -10.95 -24.57 -1.15
C LYS A 267 -9.59 -23.95 -1.01
N MET A 268 -9.39 -22.77 -1.57
CA MET A 268 -8.12 -22.05 -1.51
C MET A 268 -7.70 -21.78 -0.05
N PHE A 269 -8.61 -21.28 0.79
CA PHE A 269 -8.30 -21.04 2.21
C PHE A 269 -8.05 -22.32 2.99
N SER A 270 -8.67 -23.45 2.61
CA SER A 270 -8.37 -24.74 3.25
C SER A 270 -6.98 -25.29 2.93
N LEU A 271 -6.37 -24.83 1.84
CA LEU A 271 -5.05 -25.25 1.37
C LEU A 271 -3.94 -24.24 1.73
N ALA A 272 -4.28 -22.95 1.81
CA ALA A 272 -3.38 -21.94 2.28
C ALA A 272 -3.19 -22.12 3.79
N GLU A 273 -1.98 -22.49 4.22
CA GLU A 273 -1.59 -22.35 5.63
C GLU A 273 -1.52 -20.85 5.91
N VAL A 274 -2.61 -20.30 6.46
CA VAL A 274 -2.73 -18.89 6.88
C VAL A 274 -2.25 -18.77 8.31
#